data_368fd7bc0edd9c8b621ba2bfd31c6ed2
#
_entry.id   368fd7bc0edd9c8b621ba2bfd31c6ed2
#
_cell.length_a   1.000
_cell.length_b   1.000
_cell.length_c   1.000
_cell.angle_alpha   90.00
_cell.angle_beta   90.00
_cell.angle_gamma   90.00
#
_symmetry.space_group_name_H-M   'P 1'
#
loop_
_entity.id
_entity.type
_entity.pdbx_description
1 polymer ?
#
loop_
_entity_poly.entity_id
_entity_poly.type
_entity_poly.pdbx_seq_one_letter_code
_entity_poly.pdbx_strand_id
1 'polypeptide(L)' 'EKLAGVIIEDNAIIGSKAVIKAGVTIGKNSVVAMGAVVTNDVPPDTVVAGVPAKPKYSRDEYDKKQSEWKSI' A
#
# COMPACT_ATOMS: atom_id res chain seq x y z
N GLU A 1 16.06 11.97 -20.42
CA GLU A 1 15.57 12.31 -19.12
C GLU A 1 14.73 11.19 -18.54
N LYS A 2 14.92 10.94 -17.31
CA LYS A 2 14.31 9.83 -16.69
C LYS A 2 13.12 10.28 -15.85
N LEU A 3 11.98 9.73 -16.13
CA LEU A 3 10.81 10.07 -15.36
C LEU A 3 10.79 9.27 -14.06
N ALA A 4 10.54 9.95 -12.98
CA ALA A 4 10.40 9.30 -11.71
C ALA A 4 9.00 8.71 -11.62
N GLY A 5 8.85 7.48 -12.08
CA GLY A 5 7.57 6.80 -11.99
C GLY A 5 7.42 6.10 -10.67
N VAL A 6 6.25 5.51 -10.48
CA VAL A 6 5.97 4.67 -9.33
C VAL A 6 6.17 3.22 -9.73
N ILE A 7 6.87 2.46 -8.91
CA ILE A 7 7.04 1.04 -9.12
C ILE A 7 6.11 0.30 -8.16
N ILE A 8 5.24 -0.55 -8.72
CA ILE A 8 4.32 -1.34 -7.91
C ILE A 8 4.67 -2.80 -8.16
N GLU A 9 5.15 -3.47 -7.12
CA GLU A 9 5.61 -4.85 -7.25
C GLU A 9 4.44 -5.83 -7.17
N ASP A 10 4.74 -7.10 -7.34
CA ASP A 10 3.72 -8.13 -7.50
C ASP A 10 2.76 -8.19 -6.31
N ASN A 11 1.49 -8.39 -6.61
CA ASN A 11 0.44 -8.60 -5.61
C ASN A 11 0.20 -7.44 -4.67
N ALA A 12 0.73 -6.26 -4.97
CA ALA A 12 0.42 -5.06 -4.20
C ALA A 12 -1.01 -4.61 -4.50
N ILE A 13 -1.68 -4.08 -3.49
CA ILE A 13 -3.05 -3.57 -3.62
C ILE A 13 -3.03 -2.08 -3.34
N ILE A 14 -3.57 -1.32 -4.28
CA ILE A 14 -3.63 0.16 -4.13
C ILE A 14 -5.09 0.54 -3.96
N GLY A 15 -5.41 1.11 -2.82
CA GLY A 15 -6.77 1.54 -2.55
C GLY A 15 -7.19 2.75 -3.35
N SER A 16 -8.51 2.97 -3.42
CA SER A 16 -9.08 4.08 -4.18
C SER A 16 -8.57 5.41 -3.65
N LYS A 17 -8.31 6.33 -4.55
CA LYS A 17 -7.90 7.70 -4.22
C LYS A 17 -6.60 7.78 -3.44
N ALA A 18 -5.81 6.72 -3.44
CA ALA A 18 -4.47 6.80 -2.88
C ALA A 18 -3.60 7.65 -3.79
N VAL A 19 -2.71 8.43 -3.19
CA VAL A 19 -1.76 9.27 -3.92
C VAL A 19 -0.37 8.76 -3.61
N ILE A 20 0.42 8.49 -4.64
CA ILE A 20 1.75 7.94 -4.46
C ILE A 20 2.74 8.90 -5.10
N LYS A 21 3.69 9.37 -4.29
CA LYS A 21 4.70 10.29 -4.77
C LYS A 21 5.56 9.65 -5.84
N ALA A 22 5.92 10.41 -6.86
CA ALA A 22 6.81 9.92 -7.92
C ALA A 22 8.12 9.42 -7.33
N GLY A 23 8.60 8.31 -7.85
CA GLY A 23 9.85 7.71 -7.40
C GLY A 23 9.70 6.69 -6.29
N VAL A 24 8.49 6.53 -5.76
CA VAL A 24 8.25 5.58 -4.67
C VAL A 24 8.11 4.17 -5.22
N THR A 25 8.63 3.19 -4.48
CA THR A 25 8.44 1.78 -4.77
C THR A 25 7.47 1.19 -3.74
N ILE A 26 6.43 0.54 -4.23
CA ILE A 26 5.47 -0.17 -3.38
C ILE A 26 5.88 -1.63 -3.38
N GLY A 27 6.32 -2.13 -2.25
CA GLY A 27 6.87 -3.48 -2.13
C GLY A 27 5.83 -4.56 -2.40
N LYS A 28 6.29 -5.75 -2.75
CA LYS A 28 5.39 -6.82 -3.13
C LYS A 28 4.50 -7.23 -1.96
N ASN A 29 3.29 -7.63 -2.25
CA ASN A 29 2.26 -8.00 -1.27
C ASN A 29 1.86 -6.90 -0.32
N SER A 30 2.32 -5.66 -0.53
CA SER A 30 1.93 -4.57 0.35
C SER A 30 0.57 -4.03 -0.04
N VAL A 31 -0.02 -3.26 0.85
CA VAL A 31 -1.34 -2.65 0.62
C VAL A 31 -1.26 -1.18 0.96
N VAL A 32 -1.73 -0.36 0.03
CA VAL A 32 -1.90 1.07 0.29
C VAL A 32 -3.38 1.30 0.50
N ALA A 33 -3.77 1.72 1.68
CA ALA A 33 -5.17 1.92 2.03
C ALA A 33 -5.77 3.07 1.21
N MET A 34 -7.08 3.04 1.03
CA MET A 34 -7.72 4.10 0.27
C MET A 34 -7.50 5.45 0.94
N GLY A 35 -7.30 6.47 0.13
CA GLY A 35 -7.08 7.83 0.59
C GLY A 35 -5.70 8.08 1.18
N ALA A 36 -4.82 7.10 1.21
CA ALA A 36 -3.48 7.29 1.76
C ALA A 36 -2.62 8.14 0.84
N VAL A 37 -1.68 8.88 1.42
CA VAL A 37 -0.69 9.64 0.65
C VAL A 37 0.68 9.08 0.97
N VAL A 38 1.24 8.36 0.00
CA VAL A 38 2.51 7.65 0.17
C VAL A 38 3.65 8.53 -0.27
N THR A 39 4.53 8.86 0.66
CA THR A 39 5.67 9.74 0.39
C THR A 39 7.01 9.02 0.45
N ASN A 40 7.03 7.79 0.94
CA ASN A 40 8.26 6.99 1.05
C ASN A 40 7.98 5.58 0.55
N ASP A 41 9.04 4.85 0.22
CA ASP A 41 8.91 3.46 -0.21
C ASP A 41 8.16 2.64 0.84
N VAL A 42 7.36 1.71 0.35
CA VAL A 42 6.59 0.81 1.21
C VAL A 42 7.28 -0.55 1.21
N PRO A 43 7.67 -1.06 2.38
CA PRO A 43 8.30 -2.38 2.45
C PRO A 43 7.35 -3.48 2.00
N PRO A 44 7.88 -4.64 1.58
CA PRO A 44 7.01 -5.76 1.24
C PRO A 44 6.13 -6.20 2.40
N ASP A 45 5.01 -6.80 2.09
CA ASP A 45 4.11 -7.43 3.07
C ASP A 45 3.59 -6.48 4.15
N THR A 46 3.48 -5.20 3.82
CA THR A 46 3.12 -4.17 4.79
C THR A 46 1.89 -3.41 4.33
N VAL A 47 1.00 -3.11 5.26
CA VAL A 47 -0.16 -2.25 4.99
C VAL A 47 0.14 -0.86 5.51
N VAL A 48 0.02 0.13 4.64
CA VAL A 48 0.22 1.54 5.02
C VAL A 48 -1.08 2.30 4.84
N ALA A 49 -1.29 3.31 5.68
CA ALA A 49 -2.51 4.10 5.63
C ALA A 49 -2.23 5.49 6.18
N GLY A 50 -3.09 6.43 5.82
CA GLY A 50 -3.07 7.78 6.37
C GLY A 50 -2.33 8.78 5.50
N VAL A 51 -2.23 10.02 6.01
CA VAL A 51 -1.59 11.16 5.34
C VAL A 51 -0.63 11.81 6.34
N PRO A 52 0.67 11.65 6.18
CA PRO A 52 1.36 10.74 5.26
C PRO A 52 1.16 9.29 5.68
N ALA A 53 1.25 8.39 4.71
CA ALA A 53 1.01 6.97 4.97
C ALA A 53 2.07 6.39 5.90
N LYS A 54 1.61 5.61 6.86
CA LYS A 54 2.47 4.96 7.84
C LYS A 54 2.12 3.49 7.93
N PRO A 55 3.09 2.62 8.27
CA PRO A 55 2.78 1.21 8.46
C PRO A 55 1.75 1.00 9.56
N LYS A 56 0.79 0.12 9.29
CA LYS A 56 -0.28 -0.19 10.23
C LYS A 56 -0.19 -1.63 10.73
N TYR A 57 -0.07 -2.58 9.79
CA TYR A 57 0.05 -3.99 10.13
C TYR A 57 0.53 -4.75 8.90
N SER A 58 0.68 -6.07 9.05
CA SER A 58 1.21 -6.91 7.98
C SER A 58 0.13 -7.26 6.96
N ARG A 59 0.55 -7.73 5.81
CA ARG A 59 -0.37 -8.21 4.78
C ARG A 59 -1.18 -9.41 5.28
N ASP A 60 -0.57 -10.27 6.07
CA ASP A 60 -1.28 -11.42 6.63
C ASP A 60 -2.44 -10.96 7.50
N GLU A 61 -2.21 -9.97 8.31
CA GLU A 61 -3.25 -9.43 9.17
C GLU A 61 -4.34 -8.75 8.35
N TYR A 62 -3.97 -8.08 7.29
CA TYR A 62 -4.92 -7.46 6.37
C TYR A 62 -5.84 -8.51 5.75
N ASP A 63 -5.25 -9.59 5.25
CA ASP A 63 -6.03 -10.66 4.63
C ASP A 63 -7.00 -11.28 5.62
N LYS A 64 -6.58 -11.44 6.86
CA LYS A 64 -7.41 -11.96 7.92
C LYS A 64 -8.60 -11.05 8.20
N LYS A 65 -8.35 -9.75 8.26
CA LYS A 65 -9.42 -8.77 8.46
C LYS A 65 -10.41 -8.78 7.30
N GLN A 66 -9.92 -8.88 6.08
CA GLN A 66 -10.79 -8.96 4.90
C GLN A 66 -11.67 -10.18 4.93
N SER A 67 -11.11 -11.31 5.35
CA SER A 67 -11.86 -12.56 5.47
C SER A 67 -12.98 -12.43 6.49
N GLU A 68 -12.70 -11.81 7.63
CA GLU A 68 -13.69 -11.58 8.67
C GLU A 68 -14.83 -10.70 8.15
N TRP A 69 -14.46 -9.66 7.41
CA TRP A 69 -15.48 -8.75 6.85
C TRP A 69 -16.38 -9.47 5.87
N LYS A 70 -15.81 -10.36 5.07
CA LYS A 70 -16.59 -11.07 4.06
C LYS A 70 -17.54 -12.11 4.65
N SER A 71 -17.28 -12.55 5.86
CA SER A 71 -18.11 -13.56 6.48
C SER A 71 -19.30 -12.97 7.21
N ILE A 72 -19.44 -11.68 7.25
CA ILE A 72 -20.61 -11.02 7.86
C ILE A 72 -21.81 -10.98 6.86
#